data_c61ba4bb1cecf7029c62a4c90f2ff691
#
_entry.id   c61ba4bb1cecf7029c62a4c90f2ff691
#
_cell.length_a   1.000
_cell.length_b   1.000
_cell.length_c   1.000
_cell.angle_alpha   90.00
_cell.angle_beta   90.00
_cell.angle_gamma   90.00
#
_symmetry.space_group_name_H-M   'P 1'
#
loop_
_entity.id
_entity.type
_entity.pdbx_description
1 polymer ?
#
loop_
_entity_poly.entity_id
_entity_poly.type
_entity_poly.pdbx_seq_one_letter_code
_entity_poly.pdbx_strand_id
1 'polypeptide(L)'
;SDFAVTISLSRPFYQRVASIGTATLSQAEKYMVEKRLRDFLQAGVDRDQATRERVRELVAEITDLGTRFARNIREDRGLVDTRVEQLAGLPADFLERHPADADGVIRLSTDYPDYFPVMKYGSDDDLRRRLFLARMNIATPENEATLKELISSRSELATLLGYDNHAALAMDGLMIENPQRAQAFLSDIGVAVNPSAVGDMSALLQRLQQIDPEAKQVQAWQAGYLSNLV
;
A
#
# COMPACT_ATOMS: atom_id res chain seq x y z
N SER A 1 5.98 -16.88 -10.12
CA SER A 1 5.97 -17.65 -11.38
C SER A 1 5.34 -19.01 -11.14
N ASP A 2 4.70 -19.57 -12.13
CA ASP A 2 4.03 -20.89 -12.09
C ASP A 2 4.97 -22.02 -11.61
N PHE A 3 6.24 -21.96 -11.99
CA PHE A 3 7.28 -22.89 -11.54
C PHE A 3 7.43 -22.90 -10.00
N ALA A 4 7.45 -21.73 -9.34
CA ALA A 4 7.58 -21.65 -7.89
C ALA A 4 6.36 -22.28 -7.19
N VAL A 5 5.15 -22.03 -7.69
CA VAL A 5 3.92 -22.64 -7.18
C VAL A 5 3.93 -24.16 -7.38
N THR A 6 4.37 -24.63 -8.54
CA THR A 6 4.49 -26.06 -8.83
C THR A 6 5.45 -26.75 -7.85
N ILE A 7 6.59 -26.16 -7.54
CA ILE A 7 7.56 -26.67 -6.54
C ILE A 7 6.94 -26.68 -5.15
N SER A 8 6.32 -25.59 -4.70
CA SER A 8 5.76 -25.47 -3.34
C SER A 8 4.61 -26.46 -3.08
N LEU A 9 3.91 -26.93 -4.13
CA LEU A 9 2.85 -27.93 -4.05
C LEU A 9 3.32 -29.37 -4.37
N SER A 10 4.62 -29.58 -4.56
CA SER A 10 5.18 -30.89 -4.90
C SER A 10 5.35 -31.77 -3.67
N ARG A 11 4.46 -32.73 -3.48
CA ARG A 11 4.57 -33.75 -2.41
C ARG A 11 5.88 -34.54 -2.46
N PRO A 12 6.37 -35.03 -3.62
CA PRO A 12 7.65 -35.74 -3.65
C PRO A 12 8.81 -34.86 -3.16
N PHE A 13 8.82 -33.58 -3.50
CA PHE A 13 9.88 -32.68 -3.06
C PHE A 13 9.76 -32.38 -1.56
N TYR A 14 8.55 -32.12 -1.05
CA TYR A 14 8.31 -31.99 0.39
C TYR A 14 8.80 -33.22 1.17
N GLN A 15 8.43 -34.42 0.74
CA GLN A 15 8.85 -35.67 1.38
C GLN A 15 10.37 -35.83 1.37
N ARG A 16 11.04 -35.43 0.29
CA ARG A 16 12.50 -35.44 0.20
C ARG A 16 13.13 -34.50 1.19
N VAL A 17 12.62 -33.29 1.36
CA VAL A 17 13.10 -32.34 2.38
C VAL A 17 12.81 -32.86 3.80
N ALA A 18 11.61 -33.40 4.03
CA ALA A 18 11.23 -33.97 5.32
C ALA A 18 12.06 -35.18 5.74
N SER A 19 12.65 -35.90 4.78
CA SER A 19 13.55 -37.05 5.05
C SER A 19 14.98 -36.67 5.40
N ILE A 20 15.31 -35.36 5.40
CA ILE A 20 16.66 -34.91 5.78
C ILE A 20 16.85 -35.11 7.28
N GLY A 21 17.85 -35.93 7.64
CA GLY A 21 18.25 -36.14 9.03
C GLY A 21 18.86 -34.86 9.62
N THR A 22 18.28 -34.36 10.69
CA THR A 22 18.69 -33.06 11.27
C THR A 22 19.77 -33.22 12.37
N ALA A 23 20.10 -34.44 12.79
CA ALA A 23 20.97 -34.67 13.92
C ALA A 23 22.41 -34.11 13.77
N THR A 24 22.95 -34.12 12.55
CA THR A 24 24.31 -33.66 12.23
C THR A 24 24.35 -32.23 11.68
N LEU A 25 23.20 -31.59 11.49
CA LEU A 25 23.11 -30.26 10.93
C LEU A 25 23.46 -29.19 11.96
N SER A 26 24.10 -28.12 11.51
CA SER A 26 24.26 -26.88 12.28
C SER A 26 22.91 -26.25 12.59
N GLN A 27 22.87 -25.31 13.52
CA GLN A 27 21.63 -24.59 13.87
C GLN A 27 21.03 -23.83 12.67
N ALA A 28 21.86 -23.22 11.83
CA ALA A 28 21.43 -22.51 10.64
C ALA A 28 20.80 -23.46 9.60
N GLU A 29 21.41 -24.64 9.40
CA GLU A 29 20.85 -25.64 8.47
C GLU A 29 19.56 -26.25 9.00
N LYS A 30 19.44 -26.52 10.30
CA LYS A 30 18.17 -26.94 10.94
C LYS A 30 17.06 -25.90 10.69
N TYR A 31 17.35 -24.63 10.97
CA TYR A 31 16.42 -23.55 10.72
C TYR A 31 15.98 -23.47 9.25
N MET A 32 16.92 -23.65 8.31
CA MET A 32 16.59 -23.66 6.87
C MET A 32 15.64 -24.81 6.51
N VAL A 33 15.90 -26.01 7.02
CA VAL A 33 15.02 -27.17 6.78
C VAL A 33 13.63 -26.93 7.37
N GLU A 34 13.55 -26.51 8.63
CA GLU A 34 12.30 -26.21 9.32
C GLU A 34 11.49 -25.11 8.58
N LYS A 35 12.19 -24.05 8.17
CA LYS A 35 11.56 -22.98 7.39
C LYS A 35 11.00 -23.52 6.06
N ARG A 36 11.76 -24.32 5.33
CA ARG A 36 11.29 -24.90 4.06
C ARG A 36 10.10 -25.84 4.24
N LEU A 37 10.11 -26.67 5.28
CA LEU A 37 8.96 -27.52 5.59
C LEU A 37 7.72 -26.69 5.92
N ARG A 38 7.88 -25.61 6.67
CA ARG A 38 6.78 -24.66 6.95
C ARG A 38 6.27 -24.01 5.66
N ASP A 39 7.17 -23.49 4.80
CA ASP A 39 6.81 -22.87 3.52
C ASP A 39 5.95 -23.84 2.65
N PHE A 40 6.28 -25.15 2.64
CA PHE A 40 5.50 -26.16 1.94
C PHE A 40 4.10 -26.37 2.56
N LEU A 41 4.00 -26.41 3.88
CA LEU A 41 2.72 -26.58 4.57
C LEU A 41 1.82 -25.34 4.38
N GLN A 42 2.40 -24.15 4.47
CA GLN A 42 1.69 -22.90 4.18
C GLN A 42 1.22 -22.80 2.73
N ALA A 43 1.92 -23.43 1.78
CA ALA A 43 1.46 -23.55 0.41
C ALA A 43 0.37 -24.62 0.24
N GLY A 44 0.10 -25.46 1.26
CA GLY A 44 -0.95 -26.49 1.20
C GLY A 44 -0.49 -27.81 0.59
N VAL A 45 0.80 -28.15 0.62
CA VAL A 45 1.34 -29.41 0.04
C VAL A 45 0.73 -30.66 0.64
N ASP A 46 0.29 -30.60 1.90
CA ASP A 46 -0.36 -31.67 2.65
C ASP A 46 -1.84 -31.88 2.33
N ARG A 47 -2.47 -30.90 1.66
CA ARG A 47 -3.88 -30.95 1.28
C ARG A 47 -4.14 -32.01 0.20
N ASP A 48 -5.41 -32.44 0.07
CA ASP A 48 -5.82 -33.34 -1.02
C ASP A 48 -5.57 -32.72 -2.41
N GLN A 49 -5.71 -33.51 -3.47
CA GLN A 49 -5.38 -33.06 -4.81
C GLN A 49 -6.29 -31.91 -5.29
N ALA A 50 -7.59 -32.00 -5.04
CA ALA A 50 -8.54 -30.98 -5.48
C ALA A 50 -8.27 -29.64 -4.80
N THR A 51 -8.00 -29.66 -3.48
CA THR A 51 -7.61 -28.46 -2.73
C THR A 51 -6.32 -27.86 -3.25
N ARG A 52 -5.30 -28.66 -3.57
CA ARG A 52 -4.03 -28.14 -4.13
C ARG A 52 -4.20 -27.52 -5.52
N GLU A 53 -5.07 -28.10 -6.35
CA GLU A 53 -5.42 -27.53 -7.66
C GLU A 53 -6.13 -26.18 -7.48
N ARG A 54 -7.09 -26.08 -6.56
CA ARG A 54 -7.77 -24.82 -6.27
C ARG A 54 -6.82 -23.77 -5.67
N VAL A 55 -5.92 -24.15 -4.79
CA VAL A 55 -4.86 -23.25 -4.27
C VAL A 55 -3.99 -22.70 -5.40
N ARG A 56 -3.60 -23.53 -6.38
CA ARG A 56 -2.84 -23.08 -7.54
C ARG A 56 -3.61 -22.03 -8.37
N GLU A 57 -4.89 -22.29 -8.63
CA GLU A 57 -5.77 -21.36 -9.35
C GLU A 57 -5.87 -20.03 -8.60
N LEU A 58 -6.14 -20.07 -7.28
CA LEU A 58 -6.26 -18.87 -6.46
C LEU A 58 -4.97 -18.05 -6.40
N VAL A 59 -3.80 -18.69 -6.30
CA VAL A 59 -2.51 -17.99 -6.32
C VAL A 59 -2.30 -17.28 -7.67
N ALA A 60 -2.65 -17.93 -8.79
CA ALA A 60 -2.60 -17.30 -10.11
C ALA A 60 -3.58 -16.12 -10.20
N GLU A 61 -4.84 -16.31 -9.80
CA GLU A 61 -5.87 -15.28 -9.78
C GLU A 61 -5.47 -14.07 -8.92
N ILE A 62 -4.98 -14.28 -7.70
CA ILE A 62 -4.49 -13.23 -6.80
C ILE A 62 -3.32 -12.45 -7.43
N THR A 63 -2.43 -13.15 -8.15
CA THR A 63 -1.30 -12.52 -8.85
C THR A 63 -1.79 -11.64 -10.00
N ASP A 64 -2.73 -12.12 -10.79
CA ASP A 64 -3.31 -11.38 -11.92
C ASP A 64 -4.12 -10.17 -11.44
N LEU A 65 -4.92 -10.33 -10.39
CA LEU A 65 -5.65 -9.25 -9.74
C LEU A 65 -4.71 -8.17 -9.20
N GLY A 66 -3.62 -8.57 -8.53
CA GLY A 66 -2.61 -7.64 -8.04
C GLY A 66 -1.91 -6.88 -9.17
N THR A 67 -1.62 -7.56 -10.28
CA THR A 67 -1.01 -6.95 -11.47
C THR A 67 -1.98 -5.96 -12.13
N ARG A 68 -3.26 -6.34 -12.27
CA ARG A 68 -4.33 -5.47 -12.80
C ARG A 68 -4.50 -4.23 -11.93
N PHE A 69 -4.56 -4.39 -10.61
CA PHE A 69 -4.67 -3.30 -9.65
C PHE A 69 -3.51 -2.28 -9.79
N ALA A 70 -2.28 -2.78 -9.84
CA ALA A 70 -1.10 -1.94 -9.99
C ALA A 70 -1.03 -1.27 -11.37
N ARG A 71 -1.48 -1.96 -12.43
CA ARG A 71 -1.55 -1.40 -13.79
C ARG A 71 -2.53 -0.25 -13.86
N ASN A 72 -3.75 -0.42 -13.32
CA ASN A 72 -4.77 0.63 -13.32
C ASN A 72 -4.25 1.92 -12.67
N ILE A 73 -3.52 1.80 -11.54
CA ILE A 73 -2.89 2.97 -10.89
C ILE A 73 -1.85 3.64 -11.80
N ARG A 74 -1.06 2.86 -12.54
CA ARG A 74 -0.01 3.44 -13.42
C ARG A 74 -0.57 4.10 -14.68
N GLU A 75 -1.68 3.58 -15.19
CA GLU A 75 -2.31 4.05 -16.43
C GLU A 75 -3.25 5.24 -16.20
N ASP A 76 -3.87 5.32 -15.02
CA ASP A 76 -4.72 6.45 -14.65
C ASP A 76 -3.88 7.59 -14.06
N ARG A 77 -3.53 8.53 -14.91
CA ARG A 77 -2.92 9.79 -14.51
C ARG A 77 -4.00 10.83 -14.30
N GLY A 78 -4.30 11.13 -13.04
CA GLY A 78 -5.13 12.27 -12.72
C GLY A 78 -4.47 13.57 -13.25
N LEU A 79 -5.24 14.36 -13.98
CA LEU A 79 -4.79 15.64 -14.53
C LEU A 79 -5.64 16.77 -13.97
N VAL A 80 -5.00 17.90 -13.65
CA VAL A 80 -5.65 19.11 -13.15
C VAL A 80 -5.19 20.31 -13.98
N ASP A 81 -6.12 20.97 -14.64
CA ASP A 81 -5.85 22.21 -15.35
C ASP A 81 -5.82 23.38 -14.37
N THR A 82 -4.84 24.26 -14.55
CA THR A 82 -4.60 25.44 -13.72
C THR A 82 -4.10 26.60 -14.57
N ARG A 83 -3.85 27.74 -13.95
CA ARG A 83 -3.28 28.94 -14.59
C ARG A 83 -2.10 29.46 -13.77
N VAL A 84 -1.27 30.32 -14.37
CA VAL A 84 -0.05 30.80 -13.75
C VAL A 84 -0.29 31.50 -12.41
N GLU A 85 -1.43 32.18 -12.25
CA GLU A 85 -1.81 32.89 -11.03
C GLU A 85 -1.99 31.94 -9.83
N GLN A 86 -2.41 30.70 -10.08
CA GLN A 86 -2.58 29.67 -9.04
C GLN A 86 -1.27 28.96 -8.66
N LEU A 87 -0.19 29.21 -9.39
CA LEU A 87 1.11 28.61 -9.13
C LEU A 87 2.01 29.47 -8.20
N ALA A 88 1.44 30.47 -7.56
CA ALA A 88 2.16 31.32 -6.61
C ALA A 88 2.79 30.47 -5.48
N GLY A 89 4.04 30.77 -5.13
CA GLY A 89 4.81 30.07 -4.12
C GLY A 89 5.63 28.88 -4.64
N LEU A 90 5.40 28.43 -5.86
CA LEU A 90 6.16 27.35 -6.46
C LEU A 90 7.55 27.80 -6.93
N PRO A 91 8.57 26.92 -6.89
CA PRO A 91 9.94 27.25 -7.34
C PRO A 91 9.99 27.62 -8.83
N ALA A 92 10.95 28.46 -9.22
CA ALA A 92 11.09 28.95 -10.58
C ALA A 92 11.32 27.82 -11.60
N ASP A 93 12.12 26.80 -11.26
CA ASP A 93 12.37 25.63 -12.09
C ASP A 93 11.10 24.79 -12.30
N PHE A 94 10.18 24.79 -11.36
CA PHE A 94 8.86 24.17 -11.54
C PHE A 94 8.05 24.92 -12.59
N LEU A 95 8.01 26.24 -12.54
CA LEU A 95 7.29 27.07 -13.51
C LEU A 95 7.86 26.94 -14.92
N GLU A 96 9.19 26.89 -15.04
CA GLU A 96 9.87 26.69 -16.33
C GLU A 96 9.52 25.35 -16.99
N ARG A 97 9.31 24.30 -16.20
CA ARG A 97 8.93 22.96 -16.71
C ARG A 97 7.47 22.83 -17.10
N HIS A 98 6.64 23.80 -16.67
CA HIS A 98 5.18 23.78 -16.89
C HIS A 98 4.75 25.05 -17.65
N PRO A 99 5.14 25.23 -18.92
CA PRO A 99 4.70 26.36 -19.70
C PRO A 99 3.18 26.26 -19.96
N ALA A 100 2.50 27.44 -19.95
CA ALA A 100 1.11 27.52 -20.35
C ALA A 100 0.97 27.21 -21.85
N ASP A 101 -0.13 26.60 -22.23
CA ASP A 101 -0.54 26.44 -23.63
C ASP A 101 -1.05 27.77 -24.27
N ALA A 102 -1.55 27.71 -25.50
CA ALA A 102 -2.04 28.87 -26.24
C ALA A 102 -3.24 29.56 -25.56
N ASP A 103 -3.98 28.84 -24.72
CA ASP A 103 -5.16 29.33 -23.98
C ASP A 103 -4.78 29.77 -22.55
N GLY A 104 -3.47 29.75 -22.21
CA GLY A 104 -2.99 30.11 -20.87
C GLY A 104 -3.22 29.00 -19.82
N VAL A 105 -3.52 27.78 -20.24
CA VAL A 105 -3.75 26.64 -19.36
C VAL A 105 -2.44 25.87 -19.12
N ILE A 106 -2.22 25.53 -17.87
CA ILE A 106 -1.11 24.66 -17.42
C ILE A 106 -1.74 23.38 -16.88
N ARG A 107 -1.25 22.24 -17.37
CA ARG A 107 -1.77 20.93 -16.96
C ARG A 107 -0.79 20.24 -16.03
N LEU A 108 -1.21 20.00 -14.80
CA LEU A 108 -0.47 19.30 -13.77
C LEU A 108 -0.95 17.86 -13.66
N SER A 109 -0.02 16.94 -13.48
CA SER A 109 -0.32 15.54 -13.21
C SER A 109 -0.34 15.23 -11.71
N THR A 110 -0.92 14.08 -11.36
CA THR A 110 -0.82 13.53 -10.00
C THR A 110 0.50 12.81 -9.72
N ASP A 111 1.44 12.81 -10.68
CA ASP A 111 2.78 12.23 -10.50
C ASP A 111 3.59 13.03 -9.46
N TYR A 112 4.52 12.36 -8.80
CA TYR A 112 5.32 12.95 -7.71
C TYR A 112 6.00 14.27 -8.05
N PRO A 113 6.60 14.46 -9.24
CA PRO A 113 7.26 15.73 -9.59
C PRO A 113 6.34 16.94 -9.65
N ASP A 114 5.05 16.75 -9.92
CA ASP A 114 4.05 17.82 -9.94
C ASP A 114 3.33 17.93 -8.59
N TYR A 115 2.89 16.79 -8.06
CA TYR A 115 2.08 16.72 -6.86
C TYR A 115 2.77 17.30 -5.62
N PHE A 116 3.97 16.81 -5.29
CA PHE A 116 4.62 17.21 -4.04
C PHE A 116 5.04 18.68 -3.99
N PRO A 117 5.60 19.29 -5.04
CA PRO A 117 5.89 20.74 -5.01
C PRO A 117 4.61 21.56 -4.79
N VAL A 118 3.51 21.24 -5.46
CA VAL A 118 2.23 21.96 -5.28
C VAL A 118 1.72 21.80 -3.86
N MET A 119 1.70 20.58 -3.31
CA MET A 119 1.23 20.32 -1.94
C MET A 119 2.09 20.97 -0.86
N LYS A 120 3.37 21.21 -1.16
CA LYS A 120 4.32 21.76 -0.18
C LYS A 120 4.47 23.28 -0.29
N TYR A 121 4.51 23.82 -1.50
CA TYR A 121 4.89 25.22 -1.76
C TYR A 121 3.77 26.08 -2.37
N GLY A 122 2.84 25.45 -3.12
CA GLY A 122 1.75 26.18 -3.76
C GLY A 122 0.86 26.88 -2.74
N SER A 123 0.68 28.20 -2.87
CA SER A 123 -0.13 28.98 -1.92
C SER A 123 -1.63 28.91 -2.19
N ASP A 124 -2.06 28.51 -3.41
CA ASP A 124 -3.46 28.40 -3.79
C ASP A 124 -4.11 27.14 -3.17
N ASP A 125 -5.04 27.32 -2.24
CA ASP A 125 -5.69 26.24 -1.51
C ASP A 125 -6.61 25.39 -2.40
N ASP A 126 -7.29 26.01 -3.36
CA ASP A 126 -8.18 25.28 -4.29
C ASP A 126 -7.38 24.39 -5.23
N LEU A 127 -6.25 24.85 -5.74
CA LEU A 127 -5.37 24.03 -6.55
C LEU A 127 -4.85 22.80 -5.77
N ARG A 128 -4.39 22.99 -4.51
CA ARG A 128 -3.98 21.87 -3.67
C ARG A 128 -5.11 20.88 -3.46
N ARG A 129 -6.32 21.37 -3.16
CA ARG A 129 -7.52 20.54 -2.97
C ARG A 129 -7.86 19.75 -4.23
N ARG A 130 -7.91 20.38 -5.40
CA ARG A 130 -8.23 19.71 -6.68
C ARG A 130 -7.19 18.63 -7.01
N LEU A 131 -5.92 18.94 -6.87
CA LEU A 131 -4.83 18.01 -7.16
C LEU A 131 -4.81 16.84 -6.15
N PHE A 132 -5.08 17.12 -4.86
CA PHE A 132 -5.24 16.10 -3.84
C PHE A 132 -6.38 15.13 -4.17
N LEU A 133 -7.55 15.66 -4.50
CA LEU A 133 -8.71 14.83 -4.84
C LEU A 133 -8.48 14.01 -6.12
N ALA A 134 -7.86 14.60 -7.13
CA ALA A 134 -7.49 13.87 -8.35
C ALA A 134 -6.57 12.68 -8.01
N ARG A 135 -5.58 12.90 -7.13
CA ARG A 135 -4.67 11.82 -6.69
C ARG A 135 -5.35 10.75 -5.84
N MET A 136 -6.28 11.14 -4.95
CA MET A 136 -6.99 10.18 -4.09
C MET A 136 -7.98 9.31 -4.87
N ASN A 137 -8.40 9.74 -6.05
CA ASN A 137 -9.36 9.03 -6.91
C ASN A 137 -8.70 8.27 -8.07
N ILE A 138 -7.36 8.14 -8.08
CA ILE A 138 -6.66 7.35 -9.11
C ILE A 138 -7.21 5.92 -9.15
N ALA A 139 -7.52 5.45 -10.37
CA ALA A 139 -8.06 4.12 -10.66
C ALA A 139 -9.40 3.81 -9.95
N THR A 140 -10.18 4.83 -9.66
CA THR A 140 -11.53 4.68 -9.11
C THR A 140 -12.57 4.97 -10.22
N PRO A 141 -13.58 4.10 -10.42
CA PRO A 141 -14.01 2.98 -9.56
C PRO A 141 -13.37 1.61 -9.90
N GLU A 142 -12.54 1.50 -10.93
CA GLU A 142 -12.06 0.22 -11.48
C GLU A 142 -11.35 -0.64 -10.41
N ASN A 143 -10.54 -0.01 -9.58
CA ASN A 143 -9.82 -0.71 -8.52
C ASN A 143 -10.69 -1.08 -7.32
N GLU A 144 -11.85 -0.48 -7.13
CA GLU A 144 -12.78 -0.93 -6.09
C GLU A 144 -13.30 -2.34 -6.36
N ALA A 145 -13.67 -2.64 -7.62
CA ALA A 145 -14.10 -3.97 -8.03
C ALA A 145 -12.95 -4.97 -7.92
N THR A 146 -11.76 -4.61 -8.43
CA THR A 146 -10.56 -5.45 -8.36
C THR A 146 -10.15 -5.75 -6.92
N LEU A 147 -10.27 -4.78 -6.01
CA LEU A 147 -9.98 -4.97 -4.59
C LEU A 147 -10.95 -5.95 -3.93
N LYS A 148 -12.24 -5.87 -4.25
CA LYS A 148 -13.26 -6.81 -3.73
C LYS A 148 -12.96 -8.24 -4.17
N GLU A 149 -12.64 -8.46 -5.45
CA GLU A 149 -12.23 -9.75 -5.98
C GLU A 149 -10.97 -10.25 -5.26
N LEU A 150 -9.95 -9.41 -5.12
CA LEU A 150 -8.70 -9.75 -4.45
C LEU A 150 -8.88 -10.15 -2.98
N ILE A 151 -9.75 -9.44 -2.24
CA ILE A 151 -10.09 -9.79 -0.85
C ILE A 151 -10.81 -11.13 -0.78
N SER A 152 -11.75 -11.37 -1.69
CA SER A 152 -12.50 -12.64 -1.77
C SER A 152 -11.58 -13.82 -2.03
N SER A 153 -10.72 -13.74 -3.05
CA SER A 153 -9.80 -14.83 -3.42
C SER A 153 -8.77 -15.08 -2.30
N ARG A 154 -8.28 -14.04 -1.63
CA ARG A 154 -7.40 -14.19 -0.45
C ARG A 154 -8.09 -14.84 0.73
N SER A 155 -9.36 -14.51 0.98
CA SER A 155 -10.16 -15.13 2.04
C SER A 155 -10.40 -16.61 1.77
N GLU A 156 -10.76 -16.97 0.54
CA GLU A 156 -10.93 -18.37 0.11
C GLU A 156 -9.62 -19.15 0.29
N LEU A 157 -8.50 -18.59 -0.18
CA LEU A 157 -7.19 -19.21 -0.03
C LEU A 157 -6.85 -19.52 1.44
N ALA A 158 -7.06 -18.54 2.33
CA ALA A 158 -6.81 -18.73 3.76
C ALA A 158 -7.67 -19.85 4.35
N THR A 159 -8.97 -19.89 4.01
CA THR A 159 -9.90 -20.91 4.46
C THR A 159 -9.49 -22.30 4.00
N LEU A 160 -9.12 -22.47 2.72
CA LEU A 160 -8.65 -23.74 2.15
C LEU A 160 -7.37 -24.25 2.85
N LEU A 161 -6.51 -23.34 3.27
CA LEU A 161 -5.28 -23.64 4.00
C LEU A 161 -5.50 -23.84 5.51
N GLY A 162 -6.73 -23.61 6.02
CA GLY A 162 -7.09 -23.82 7.42
C GLY A 162 -6.81 -22.65 8.34
N TYR A 163 -6.69 -21.43 7.79
CA TYR A 163 -6.55 -20.20 8.56
C TYR A 163 -7.88 -19.45 8.67
N ASP A 164 -8.11 -18.78 9.79
CA ASP A 164 -9.32 -18.00 10.05
C ASP A 164 -9.50 -16.84 9.05
N ASN A 165 -8.40 -16.28 8.57
CA ASN A 165 -8.40 -15.18 7.59
C ASN A 165 -7.02 -15.03 6.93
N HIS A 166 -6.96 -14.23 5.88
CA HIS A 166 -5.72 -14.00 5.13
C HIS A 166 -4.61 -13.34 5.97
N ALA A 167 -4.94 -12.51 6.95
CA ALA A 167 -3.95 -11.90 7.82
C ALA A 167 -3.24 -12.96 8.69
N ALA A 168 -3.99 -13.95 9.20
CA ALA A 168 -3.40 -15.08 9.93
C ALA A 168 -2.45 -15.90 9.05
N LEU A 169 -2.87 -16.22 7.81
CA LEU A 169 -2.01 -16.90 6.83
C LEU A 169 -0.76 -16.08 6.52
N ALA A 170 -0.89 -14.78 6.28
CA ALA A 170 0.24 -13.90 5.90
C ALA A 170 1.23 -13.67 7.04
N MET A 171 0.79 -13.77 8.30
CA MET A 171 1.63 -13.53 9.48
C MET A 171 2.22 -14.80 10.08
N ASP A 172 1.74 -15.96 9.67
CA ASP A 172 2.29 -17.23 10.14
C ASP A 172 3.78 -17.37 9.78
N GLY A 173 4.59 -17.68 10.78
CA GLY A 173 6.05 -17.78 10.64
C GLY A 173 6.79 -16.44 10.56
N LEU A 174 6.11 -15.29 10.66
CA LEU A 174 6.74 -13.98 10.83
C LEU A 174 6.97 -13.68 12.32
N MET A 175 7.84 -12.68 12.62
CA MET A 175 8.12 -12.25 14.01
C MET A 175 6.88 -11.76 14.74
N ILE A 176 5.91 -11.21 14.02
CA ILE A 176 4.66 -10.72 14.60
C ILE A 176 3.70 -11.86 15.00
N GLU A 177 3.86 -13.04 14.41
CA GLU A 177 3.18 -14.31 14.66
C GLU A 177 1.70 -14.34 14.30
N ASN A 178 0.90 -13.35 14.68
CA ASN A 178 -0.55 -13.37 14.47
C ASN A 178 -1.17 -11.95 14.40
N PRO A 179 -2.41 -11.84 13.86
CA PRO A 179 -3.12 -10.56 13.74
C PRO A 179 -3.37 -9.86 15.08
N GLN A 180 -3.59 -10.58 16.16
CA GLN A 180 -3.86 -10.03 17.48
C GLN A 180 -2.63 -9.28 18.03
N ARG A 181 -1.43 -9.84 17.87
CA ARG A 181 -0.19 -9.16 18.25
C ARG A 181 0.07 -7.93 17.36
N ALA A 182 -0.20 -8.03 16.06
CA ALA A 182 -0.09 -6.89 15.15
C ALA A 182 -1.03 -5.76 15.56
N GLN A 183 -2.28 -6.08 15.90
CA GLN A 183 -3.27 -5.11 16.37
C GLN A 183 -2.83 -4.46 17.69
N ALA A 184 -2.36 -5.24 18.66
CA ALA A 184 -1.86 -4.72 19.93
C ALA A 184 -0.67 -3.77 19.72
N PHE A 185 0.31 -4.18 18.92
CA PHE A 185 1.48 -3.36 18.58
C PHE A 185 1.09 -2.03 17.92
N LEU A 186 0.18 -2.04 16.95
CA LEU A 186 -0.32 -0.81 16.31
C LEU A 186 -1.09 0.08 17.30
N SER A 187 -1.87 -0.52 18.19
CA SER A 187 -2.58 0.21 19.23
C SER A 187 -1.62 0.91 20.20
N ASP A 188 -0.58 0.20 20.65
CA ASP A 188 0.42 0.74 21.57
C ASP A 188 1.18 1.90 20.93
N ILE A 189 1.58 1.78 19.65
CA ILE A 189 2.17 2.89 18.89
C ILE A 189 1.18 4.06 18.81
N GLY A 190 -0.08 3.80 18.45
CA GLY A 190 -1.11 4.83 18.36
C GLY A 190 -1.25 5.62 19.66
N VAL A 191 -1.31 4.92 20.80
CA VAL A 191 -1.35 5.57 22.12
C VAL A 191 -0.10 6.40 22.39
N ALA A 192 1.08 5.87 22.07
CA ALA A 192 2.35 6.54 22.33
C ALA A 192 2.54 7.82 21.50
N VAL A 193 2.09 7.84 20.22
CA VAL A 193 2.28 8.99 19.32
C VAL A 193 1.16 10.02 19.39
N ASN A 194 -0.02 9.65 19.89
CA ASN A 194 -1.20 10.52 19.88
C ASN A 194 -0.99 11.88 20.53
N PRO A 195 -0.30 12.04 21.72
CA PRO A 195 -0.09 13.34 22.32
C PRO A 195 0.72 14.29 21.42
N SER A 196 1.76 13.78 20.76
CA SER A 196 2.57 14.56 19.80
C SER A 196 1.76 14.95 18.56
N ALA A 197 1.00 14.01 18.00
CA ALA A 197 0.14 14.26 16.85
C ALA A 197 -0.91 15.36 17.14
N VAL A 198 -1.52 15.35 18.32
CA VAL A 198 -2.46 16.40 18.75
C VAL A 198 -1.76 17.76 18.85
N GLY A 199 -0.53 17.80 19.39
CA GLY A 199 0.29 19.01 19.45
C GLY A 199 0.59 19.56 18.06
N ASP A 200 1.07 18.71 17.16
CA ASP A 200 1.40 19.07 15.77
C ASP A 200 0.16 19.61 15.03
N MET A 201 -0.97 18.91 15.13
CA MET A 201 -2.21 19.38 14.51
C MET A 201 -2.70 20.70 15.05
N SER A 202 -2.50 20.96 16.34
CA SER A 202 -2.83 22.24 16.96
C SER A 202 -1.95 23.38 16.43
N ALA A 203 -0.64 23.14 16.26
CA ALA A 203 0.27 24.11 15.66
C ALA A 203 -0.10 24.41 14.19
N LEU A 204 -0.42 23.40 13.40
CA LEU A 204 -0.89 23.59 12.03
C LEU A 204 -2.20 24.39 11.97
N LEU A 205 -3.14 24.12 12.86
CA LEU A 205 -4.40 24.89 12.92
C LEU A 205 -4.14 26.35 13.29
N GLN A 206 -3.30 26.64 14.27
CA GLN A 206 -2.92 28.00 14.61
C GLN A 206 -2.27 28.73 13.42
N ARG A 207 -1.43 28.03 12.64
CA ARG A 207 -0.84 28.59 11.43
C ARG A 207 -1.89 28.83 10.35
N LEU A 208 -2.85 27.92 10.16
CA LEU A 208 -3.95 28.11 9.24
C LEU A 208 -4.81 29.34 9.61
N GLN A 209 -5.10 29.53 10.89
CA GLN A 209 -5.89 30.67 11.39
C GLN A 209 -5.24 32.03 11.20
N GLN A 210 -3.91 32.09 10.97
CA GLN A 210 -3.24 33.34 10.54
C GLN A 210 -3.54 33.69 9.08
N ILE A 211 -3.96 32.71 8.27
CA ILE A 211 -4.29 32.84 6.84
C ILE A 211 -5.81 32.96 6.68
N ASP A 212 -6.55 32.13 7.39
CA ASP A 212 -8.01 32.06 7.42
C ASP A 212 -8.49 32.02 8.88
N PRO A 213 -8.83 33.16 9.50
CA PRO A 213 -9.25 33.23 10.89
C PRO A 213 -10.49 32.38 11.25
N GLU A 214 -11.33 32.05 10.28
CA GLU A 214 -12.55 31.26 10.50
C GLU A 214 -12.30 29.73 10.43
N ALA A 215 -11.08 29.31 10.11
CA ALA A 215 -10.73 27.91 10.00
C ALA A 215 -10.88 27.18 11.33
N LYS A 216 -11.61 26.04 11.32
CA LYS A 216 -11.89 25.21 12.50
C LYS A 216 -11.06 23.92 12.53
N GLN A 217 -10.53 23.51 11.39
CA GLN A 217 -9.75 22.30 11.24
C GLN A 217 -8.80 22.40 10.05
N VAL A 218 -7.70 21.64 10.10
CA VAL A 218 -6.78 21.48 8.98
C VAL A 218 -7.28 20.37 8.07
N GLN A 219 -7.37 20.65 6.78
CA GLN A 219 -7.73 19.66 5.78
C GLN A 219 -6.49 18.88 5.30
N ALA A 220 -6.69 17.66 4.79
CA ALA A 220 -5.60 16.81 4.37
C ALA A 220 -4.67 17.45 3.30
N TRP A 221 -5.24 18.21 2.36
CA TRP A 221 -4.47 18.93 1.33
C TRP A 221 -3.71 20.17 1.85
N GLN A 222 -3.97 20.60 3.08
CA GLN A 222 -3.35 21.77 3.69
C GLN A 222 -2.13 21.39 4.54
N ALA A 223 -2.10 20.17 5.07
CA ALA A 223 -1.09 19.78 6.07
C ALA A 223 0.35 19.93 5.56
N GLY A 224 0.64 19.50 4.32
CA GLY A 224 1.98 19.62 3.73
C GLY A 224 2.44 21.06 3.55
N TYR A 225 1.55 21.93 3.09
CA TYR A 225 1.81 23.38 2.95
C TYR A 225 2.03 24.06 4.29
N LEU A 226 1.15 23.81 5.25
CA LEU A 226 1.25 24.39 6.59
C LEU A 226 2.51 23.95 7.34
N SER A 227 2.86 22.66 7.23
CA SER A 227 4.12 22.14 7.81
C SER A 227 5.38 22.79 7.23
N ASN A 228 5.31 23.31 6.00
CA ASN A 228 6.43 24.05 5.40
C ASN A 228 6.52 25.52 5.87
N LEU A 229 5.45 26.02 6.53
CA LEU A 229 5.36 27.38 7.05
C LEU A 229 5.64 27.48 8.58
N VAL A 230 5.67 26.36 9.28
CA VAL A 230 6.01 26.22 10.71
C VAL A 230 7.48 25.91 10.86
#